data_2ab056c267408b4c3c54fb27255a9070
#
_entry.id   2ab056c267408b4c3c54fb27255a9070
#
_cell.length_a   1.000
_cell.length_b   1.000
_cell.length_c   1.000
_cell.angle_alpha   90.00
_cell.angle_beta   90.00
_cell.angle_gamma   90.00
#
_symmetry.space_group_name_H-M   'P 1'
#
loop_
_entity.id
_entity.type
_entity.pdbx_description
1 polymer ?
#
loop_
_entity_poly.entity_id
_entity_poly.type
_entity_poly.pdbx_seq_one_letter_code
_entity_poly.pdbx_strand_id
1 'polypeptide(L)'
;MLLSSTLSILLVCYLCRPEAKVIREIVGVISEELNGKLNRKLNRRFSVNISEHLVGIDSRVEEMLDSYLREGLGGVHFVGICGMGGIGKTTLARAIYSRISGDFEASSFIANVSGETKNLRLVALQKQLLSEILLESEIRISNVHEGIDVIRNRLHDKRVLIVLDDVDEDIQLEALVGKHDWFGLGSRIILTSRDRHLFERCGVNDVYTSEELNDGEALELFSWRVFKEPYPKEGYVELSKDFVNYAKGIPLAITVLASCFIGRSIHEWERALDKLKNYPDPRIFDILQNSFDGLMETQKELFLDIACFFEGENINCIRDILESFGYYPDYNINVLRDKHLITIDEWGAIRMNGLLQFMGQEIVHRESPKRLGQRTRLWHYEDVYYVLMNNIVSLLV
;
A
#
# COMPACT_ATOMS: atom_id res chain seq x y z
N MET A 1 -7.99 -39.07 -21.19
CA MET A 1 -7.30 -40.33 -20.91
C MET A 1 -6.72 -40.44 -19.49
N LEU A 2 -6.44 -39.35 -18.77
CA LEU A 2 -5.97 -39.37 -17.38
C LEU A 2 -7.10 -39.52 -16.32
N LEU A 3 -8.35 -39.21 -16.65
CA LEU A 3 -9.51 -39.34 -15.76
C LEU A 3 -9.94 -40.83 -15.60
N SER A 4 -9.60 -41.71 -16.54
CA SER A 4 -10.01 -43.14 -16.50
C SER A 4 -9.14 -43.97 -15.55
N SER A 5 -7.88 -43.59 -15.33
CA SER A 5 -6.94 -44.31 -14.46
C SER A 5 -7.17 -44.03 -12.97
N THR A 6 -7.48 -42.77 -12.62
CA THR A 6 -7.78 -42.38 -11.23
C THR A 6 -9.13 -42.89 -10.74
N LEU A 7 -10.14 -42.95 -11.61
CA LEU A 7 -11.43 -43.57 -11.30
C LEU A 7 -11.30 -45.08 -11.07
N SER A 8 -10.44 -45.77 -11.83
CA SER A 8 -10.22 -47.21 -11.68
C SER A 8 -9.53 -47.59 -10.37
N ILE A 9 -8.59 -46.78 -9.87
CA ILE A 9 -7.89 -47.01 -8.60
C ILE A 9 -8.82 -46.73 -7.41
N LEU A 10 -9.70 -45.76 -7.51
CA LEU A 10 -10.70 -45.43 -6.49
C LEU A 10 -11.76 -46.54 -6.36
N LEU A 11 -12.19 -47.17 -7.46
CA LEU A 11 -13.18 -48.28 -7.43
C LEU A 11 -12.68 -49.54 -6.72
N VAL A 12 -11.39 -49.82 -6.72
CA VAL A 12 -10.80 -51.04 -6.10
C VAL A 12 -10.67 -50.89 -4.57
N CYS A 13 -10.57 -49.67 -3.99
CA CYS A 13 -10.54 -49.46 -2.55
C CYS A 13 -11.93 -49.43 -1.89
N TYR A 14 -12.98 -49.69 -2.61
CA TYR A 14 -14.35 -49.35 -2.29
C TYR A 14 -15.15 -50.37 -1.51
N LEU A 15 -14.66 -51.57 -1.34
CA LEU A 15 -15.46 -52.69 -0.77
C LEU A 15 -15.65 -52.63 0.76
N CYS A 16 -15.11 -51.63 1.47
CA CYS A 16 -15.16 -51.61 2.95
C CYS A 16 -15.61 -50.30 3.61
N ARG A 17 -16.22 -49.35 2.91
CA ARG A 17 -16.63 -48.05 3.53
C ARG A 17 -18.11 -47.69 3.22
N PRO A 18 -18.83 -47.01 4.18
CA PRO A 18 -20.21 -46.58 3.93
C PRO A 18 -20.30 -45.59 2.76
N GLU A 19 -21.25 -45.81 1.85
CA GLU A 19 -21.45 -45.08 0.58
C GLU A 19 -21.42 -43.53 0.74
N ALA A 20 -21.99 -43.00 1.82
CA ALA A 20 -22.05 -41.55 2.06
C ALA A 20 -20.68 -40.89 2.37
N LYS A 21 -19.73 -41.66 2.90
CA LYS A 21 -18.36 -41.14 3.19
C LYS A 21 -17.53 -41.03 1.93
N VAL A 22 -17.72 -41.98 1.09
CA VAL A 22 -17.06 -42.10 -0.20
C VAL A 22 -17.54 -41.09 -1.21
N ILE A 23 -18.85 -40.87 -1.29
CA ILE A 23 -19.40 -39.80 -2.13
C ILE A 23 -18.84 -38.44 -1.71
N ARG A 24 -18.72 -38.19 -0.42
CA ARG A 24 -18.08 -36.96 0.08
C ARG A 24 -16.60 -36.83 -0.31
N GLU A 25 -15.84 -37.93 -0.21
CA GLU A 25 -14.41 -37.91 -0.61
C GLU A 25 -14.27 -37.73 -2.12
N ILE A 26 -15.11 -38.33 -2.97
CA ILE A 26 -15.10 -38.10 -4.43
C ILE A 26 -15.54 -36.69 -4.78
N VAL A 27 -16.60 -36.18 -4.16
CA VAL A 27 -17.07 -34.82 -4.39
C VAL A 27 -15.98 -33.83 -3.94
N GLY A 28 -15.27 -34.09 -2.82
CA GLY A 28 -14.13 -33.32 -2.39
C GLY A 28 -13.01 -33.26 -3.43
N VAL A 29 -12.54 -34.43 -3.89
CA VAL A 29 -11.45 -34.52 -4.89
C VAL A 29 -11.83 -33.90 -6.24
N ILE A 30 -13.06 -34.13 -6.70
CA ILE A 30 -13.56 -33.54 -7.96
C ILE A 30 -13.74 -32.03 -7.81
N SER A 31 -14.21 -31.57 -6.65
CA SER A 31 -14.34 -30.12 -6.36
C SER A 31 -12.99 -29.43 -6.31
N GLU A 32 -11.97 -30.01 -5.65
CA GLU A 32 -10.60 -29.49 -5.62
C GLU A 32 -9.97 -29.44 -7.03
N GLU A 33 -10.15 -30.49 -7.84
CA GLU A 33 -9.58 -30.52 -9.20
C GLU A 33 -10.32 -29.57 -10.17
N LEU A 34 -11.64 -29.42 -10.02
CA LEU A 34 -12.43 -28.44 -10.78
C LEU A 34 -12.15 -27.00 -10.34
N ASN A 35 -12.06 -26.76 -9.04
CA ASN A 35 -11.74 -25.44 -8.49
C ASN A 35 -10.31 -25.02 -8.88
N GLY A 36 -9.33 -25.91 -8.80
CA GLY A 36 -7.98 -25.64 -9.27
C GLY A 36 -7.89 -25.33 -10.77
N LYS A 37 -8.69 -26.00 -11.61
CA LYS A 37 -8.77 -25.72 -13.07
C LYS A 37 -9.56 -24.45 -13.37
N LEU A 38 -10.61 -24.17 -12.61
CA LEU A 38 -11.42 -22.97 -12.76
C LEU A 38 -10.69 -21.73 -12.27
N ASN A 39 -10.01 -21.81 -11.11
CA ASN A 39 -9.16 -20.74 -10.58
C ASN A 39 -7.98 -20.43 -11.54
N ARG A 40 -7.33 -21.45 -12.13
CA ARG A 40 -6.32 -21.21 -13.18
C ARG A 40 -6.88 -20.56 -14.44
N LYS A 41 -8.15 -20.84 -14.81
CA LYS A 41 -8.83 -20.16 -15.93
C LYS A 41 -9.29 -18.77 -15.58
N LEU A 42 -9.78 -18.55 -14.35
CA LEU A 42 -10.18 -17.24 -13.85
C LEU A 42 -8.94 -16.34 -13.63
N ASN A 43 -7.88 -16.85 -13.02
CA ASN A 43 -6.62 -16.14 -12.88
C ASN A 43 -6.00 -15.76 -14.23
N ARG A 44 -6.20 -16.53 -15.30
CA ARG A 44 -5.85 -16.11 -16.68
C ARG A 44 -6.77 -15.02 -17.24
N ARG A 45 -8.00 -14.87 -16.77
CA ARG A 45 -8.91 -13.76 -17.13
C ARG A 45 -8.66 -12.50 -16.30
N PHE A 46 -8.20 -12.66 -15.06
CA PHE A 46 -7.76 -11.61 -14.16
C PHE A 46 -6.24 -11.45 -14.10
N SER A 47 -5.48 -12.02 -15.06
CA SER A 47 -4.12 -11.59 -15.28
C SER A 47 -4.17 -10.10 -15.64
N VAL A 48 -4.36 -9.29 -14.61
CA VAL A 48 -3.99 -7.88 -14.63
C VAL A 48 -2.57 -7.92 -15.18
N ASN A 49 -2.32 -7.24 -16.29
CA ASN A 49 -1.00 -7.03 -16.83
C ASN A 49 -0.14 -6.49 -15.68
N ILE A 50 0.46 -7.41 -14.91
CA ILE A 50 1.57 -7.07 -14.02
C ILE A 50 2.60 -6.58 -15.01
N SER A 51 2.88 -5.29 -14.99
CA SER A 51 3.77 -4.66 -15.96
C SER A 51 5.05 -5.50 -16.03
N GLU A 52 5.36 -5.99 -17.20
CA GLU A 52 6.62 -6.67 -17.51
C GLU A 52 7.75 -5.84 -16.90
N HIS A 53 8.50 -6.28 -15.95
CA HIS A 53 9.58 -5.58 -15.22
C HIS A 53 9.14 -4.85 -13.93
N LEU A 54 8.74 -5.65 -12.92
CA LEU A 54 8.62 -5.18 -11.54
C LEU A 54 9.99 -5.34 -10.84
N VAL A 55 10.72 -4.24 -10.75
CA VAL A 55 12.04 -4.24 -10.10
C VAL A 55 11.89 -4.36 -8.59
N GLY A 56 12.73 -5.20 -7.96
CA GLY A 56 12.79 -5.40 -6.51
C GLY A 56 11.58 -6.11 -5.89
N ILE A 57 10.59 -6.55 -6.70
CA ILE A 57 9.37 -7.14 -6.17
C ILE A 57 9.56 -8.61 -5.76
N ASP A 58 10.38 -9.36 -6.50
CA ASP A 58 10.55 -10.80 -6.27
C ASP A 58 11.17 -11.07 -4.90
N SER A 59 12.19 -10.33 -4.50
CA SER A 59 12.83 -10.46 -3.17
C SER A 59 11.85 -10.17 -2.04
N ARG A 60 11.01 -9.13 -2.20
CA ARG A 60 9.97 -8.77 -1.22
C ARG A 60 8.84 -9.78 -1.15
N VAL A 61 8.48 -10.39 -2.29
CA VAL A 61 7.50 -11.50 -2.33
C VAL A 61 8.06 -12.73 -1.63
N GLU A 62 9.31 -13.13 -1.88
CA GLU A 62 9.96 -14.26 -1.20
C GLU A 62 10.01 -14.02 0.32
N GLU A 63 10.43 -12.82 0.75
CA GLU A 63 10.42 -12.45 2.18
C GLU A 63 9.03 -12.58 2.80
N MET A 64 8.00 -12.09 2.10
CA MET A 64 6.61 -12.19 2.55
C MET A 64 6.14 -13.64 2.66
N LEU A 65 6.48 -14.48 1.69
CA LEU A 65 6.10 -15.89 1.69
C LEU A 65 6.84 -16.66 2.80
N ASP A 66 8.13 -16.41 2.97
CA ASP A 66 8.96 -17.13 3.93
C ASP A 66 8.74 -16.71 5.37
N SER A 67 8.46 -15.44 5.63
CA SER A 67 8.38 -14.89 6.98
C SER A 67 6.95 -14.72 7.49
N TYR A 68 6.02 -14.33 6.63
CA TYR A 68 4.68 -13.89 7.02
C TYR A 68 3.56 -14.82 6.57
N LEU A 69 3.75 -15.59 5.49
CA LEU A 69 2.70 -16.42 4.87
C LEU A 69 3.02 -17.92 4.85
N ARG A 70 3.99 -18.36 5.63
CA ARG A 70 4.51 -19.76 5.63
C ARG A 70 3.41 -20.81 5.60
N GLU A 71 3.64 -21.87 4.83
CA GLU A 71 2.92 -23.13 4.98
C GLU A 71 3.23 -23.72 6.36
N GLY A 72 2.18 -24.06 7.12
CA GLY A 72 2.33 -24.64 8.47
C GLY A 72 1.94 -23.71 9.63
N LEU A 73 1.65 -22.43 9.39
CA LEU A 73 0.90 -21.62 10.34
C LEU A 73 -0.54 -22.16 10.38
N GLY A 74 -0.82 -23.03 11.35
CA GLY A 74 -2.01 -23.90 11.42
C GLY A 74 -3.35 -23.21 11.70
N GLY A 75 -3.48 -21.93 11.43
CA GLY A 75 -4.68 -21.13 11.70
C GLY A 75 -5.04 -20.21 10.55
N VAL A 76 -6.02 -19.35 10.81
CA VAL A 76 -6.32 -18.20 9.94
C VAL A 76 -5.33 -17.09 10.31
N HIS A 77 -4.66 -16.53 9.31
CA HIS A 77 -3.58 -15.56 9.53
C HIS A 77 -3.86 -14.26 8.77
N PHE A 78 -3.83 -13.15 9.51
CA PHE A 78 -4.01 -11.81 8.96
C PHE A 78 -2.65 -11.12 8.87
N VAL A 79 -2.28 -10.65 7.69
CA VAL A 79 -1.02 -9.96 7.43
C VAL A 79 -1.28 -8.58 6.87
N GLY A 80 -0.75 -7.56 7.54
CA GLY A 80 -0.79 -6.18 7.09
C GLY A 80 0.44 -5.81 6.26
N ILE A 81 0.25 -5.13 5.14
CA ILE A 81 1.30 -4.46 4.38
C ILE A 81 1.11 -2.96 4.53
N CYS A 82 2.01 -2.29 5.25
CA CYS A 82 1.91 -0.85 5.49
C CYS A 82 3.05 -0.07 4.84
N GLY A 83 2.89 1.25 4.78
CA GLY A 83 3.88 2.17 4.22
C GLY A 83 3.23 3.39 3.58
N MET A 84 4.04 4.36 3.20
CA MET A 84 3.57 5.61 2.61
C MET A 84 2.86 5.45 1.26
N GLY A 85 2.18 6.52 0.81
CA GLY A 85 1.54 6.56 -0.51
C GLY A 85 2.56 6.39 -1.63
N GLY A 86 2.25 5.51 -2.61
CA GLY A 86 3.12 5.30 -3.78
C GLY A 86 4.31 4.37 -3.59
N ILE A 87 4.50 3.78 -2.39
CA ILE A 87 5.62 2.87 -2.06
C ILE A 87 5.51 1.47 -2.71
N GLY A 88 4.36 1.13 -3.28
CA GLY A 88 4.19 -0.15 -3.98
C GLY A 88 3.42 -1.24 -3.24
N LYS A 89 2.73 -0.95 -2.12
CA LYS A 89 1.93 -1.93 -1.35
C LYS A 89 0.96 -2.74 -2.20
N THR A 90 0.15 -2.06 -3.01
CA THR A 90 -0.80 -2.70 -3.93
C THR A 90 -0.08 -3.62 -4.93
N THR A 91 1.09 -3.21 -5.42
CA THR A 91 1.89 -4.00 -6.37
C THR A 91 2.41 -5.27 -5.70
N LEU A 92 2.93 -5.17 -4.47
CA LEU A 92 3.39 -6.30 -3.68
C LEU A 92 2.22 -7.26 -3.38
N ALA A 93 1.09 -6.74 -2.90
CA ALA A 93 -0.09 -7.55 -2.62
C ALA A 93 -0.61 -8.30 -3.87
N ARG A 94 -0.60 -7.65 -5.05
CA ARG A 94 -0.95 -8.26 -6.33
C ARG A 94 0.04 -9.34 -6.76
N ALA A 95 1.33 -9.11 -6.57
CA ALA A 95 2.37 -10.10 -6.90
C ALA A 95 2.24 -11.35 -6.03
N ILE A 96 2.03 -11.18 -4.71
CA ILE A 96 1.76 -12.28 -3.78
C ILE A 96 0.48 -13.02 -4.20
N TYR A 97 -0.63 -12.30 -4.41
CA TYR A 97 -1.90 -12.89 -4.83
C TYR A 97 -1.75 -13.73 -6.10
N SER A 98 -1.06 -13.20 -7.10
CA SER A 98 -0.83 -13.92 -8.37
C SER A 98 -0.01 -15.19 -8.17
N ARG A 99 0.88 -15.23 -7.18
CA ARG A 99 1.78 -16.35 -6.92
C ARG A 99 1.11 -17.49 -6.17
N ILE A 100 0.28 -17.17 -5.15
CA ILE A 100 -0.25 -18.19 -4.23
C ILE A 100 -1.78 -18.39 -4.31
N SER A 101 -2.53 -17.61 -5.08
CA SER A 101 -4.00 -17.72 -5.14
C SER A 101 -4.49 -19.10 -5.61
N GLY A 102 -3.66 -19.82 -6.36
CA GLY A 102 -3.97 -21.19 -6.84
C GLY A 102 -3.87 -22.28 -5.76
N ASP A 103 -3.29 -21.97 -4.59
CA ASP A 103 -3.08 -22.92 -3.50
C ASP A 103 -4.27 -22.95 -2.53
N PHE A 104 -5.24 -22.06 -2.70
CA PHE A 104 -6.43 -21.93 -1.88
C PHE A 104 -7.67 -22.46 -2.60
N GLU A 105 -8.68 -22.87 -1.83
CA GLU A 105 -9.96 -23.32 -2.39
C GLU A 105 -10.66 -22.22 -3.19
N ALA A 106 -10.55 -20.97 -2.68
CA ALA A 106 -11.03 -19.78 -3.37
C ALA A 106 -10.20 -18.56 -2.99
N SER A 107 -10.19 -17.56 -3.85
CA SER A 107 -9.43 -16.35 -3.61
C SER A 107 -10.16 -15.12 -4.14
N SER A 108 -9.97 -13.97 -3.45
CA SER A 108 -10.56 -12.68 -3.84
C SER A 108 -9.56 -11.55 -3.65
N PHE A 109 -9.55 -10.59 -4.58
CA PHE A 109 -8.74 -9.37 -4.50
C PHE A 109 -9.66 -8.15 -4.62
N ILE A 110 -9.96 -7.52 -3.50
CA ILE A 110 -10.78 -6.30 -3.44
C ILE A 110 -9.86 -5.08 -3.47
N ALA A 111 -9.84 -4.37 -4.58
CA ALA A 111 -9.00 -3.20 -4.79
C ALA A 111 -9.67 -1.91 -4.29
N ASN A 112 -8.85 -0.96 -3.80
CA ASN A 112 -9.26 0.40 -3.45
C ASN A 112 -10.47 0.47 -2.50
N VAL A 113 -10.39 -0.29 -1.39
CA VAL A 113 -11.50 -0.40 -0.41
C VAL A 113 -11.90 0.96 0.15
N SER A 114 -10.93 1.82 0.51
CA SER A 114 -11.15 3.18 0.98
C SER A 114 -11.94 4.03 -0.01
N GLY A 115 -11.54 4.04 -1.29
CA GLY A 115 -12.22 4.80 -2.33
C GLY A 115 -13.66 4.34 -2.58
N GLU A 116 -13.90 3.03 -2.60
CA GLU A 116 -15.22 2.45 -2.78
C GLU A 116 -16.12 2.70 -1.56
N THR A 117 -15.58 2.66 -0.34
CA THR A 117 -16.33 2.89 0.90
C THR A 117 -16.82 4.33 1.04
N LYS A 118 -16.02 5.31 0.64
CA LYS A 118 -16.42 6.74 0.62
C LYS A 118 -17.68 6.98 -0.23
N ASN A 119 -17.97 6.08 -1.16
CA ASN A 119 -19.17 6.06 -1.97
C ASN A 119 -20.32 5.24 -1.34
N LEU A 120 -20.28 4.91 -0.06
CA LEU A 120 -21.27 4.11 0.69
C LEU A 120 -21.51 2.70 0.10
N ARG A 121 -20.48 2.06 -0.44
CA ARG A 121 -20.59 0.79 -1.18
C ARG A 121 -20.12 -0.45 -0.42
N LEU A 122 -20.12 -0.45 0.93
CA LEU A 122 -19.72 -1.64 1.71
C LEU A 122 -20.50 -2.90 1.29
N VAL A 123 -21.82 -2.79 1.12
CA VAL A 123 -22.66 -3.90 0.65
C VAL A 123 -22.22 -4.40 -0.74
N ALA A 124 -21.79 -3.50 -1.62
CA ALA A 124 -21.28 -3.89 -2.93
C ALA A 124 -19.95 -4.66 -2.83
N LEU A 125 -19.05 -4.22 -1.94
CA LEU A 125 -17.79 -4.93 -1.65
C LEU A 125 -18.05 -6.31 -1.03
N GLN A 126 -19.00 -6.44 -0.11
CA GLN A 126 -19.43 -7.73 0.45
C GLN A 126 -19.98 -8.67 -0.64
N LYS A 127 -20.80 -8.14 -1.55
CA LYS A 127 -21.30 -8.91 -2.71
C LYS A 127 -20.17 -9.34 -3.63
N GLN A 128 -19.22 -8.46 -3.92
CA GLN A 128 -18.06 -8.78 -4.74
C GLN A 128 -17.24 -9.91 -4.10
N LEU A 129 -16.87 -9.76 -2.82
CA LEU A 129 -16.13 -10.77 -2.06
C LEU A 129 -16.79 -12.13 -2.13
N LEU A 130 -18.08 -12.18 -1.82
CA LEU A 130 -18.83 -13.43 -1.82
C LEU A 130 -18.99 -14.01 -3.22
N SER A 131 -19.25 -13.19 -4.24
CA SER A 131 -19.40 -13.67 -5.61
C SER A 131 -18.10 -14.25 -6.18
N GLU A 132 -16.93 -13.67 -5.85
CA GLU A 132 -15.64 -14.18 -6.26
C GLU A 132 -15.27 -15.49 -5.54
N ILE A 133 -15.54 -15.61 -4.24
CA ILE A 133 -15.20 -16.80 -3.44
C ILE A 133 -16.18 -17.95 -3.69
N LEU A 134 -17.46 -17.65 -3.79
CA LEU A 134 -18.50 -18.69 -3.94
C LEU A 134 -18.78 -19.03 -5.40
N LEU A 135 -18.26 -18.24 -6.34
CA LEU A 135 -18.53 -18.36 -7.79
C LEU A 135 -20.02 -18.22 -8.11
N GLU A 136 -20.74 -17.41 -7.32
CA GLU A 136 -22.17 -17.14 -7.48
C GLU A 136 -22.39 -15.75 -8.06
N SER A 137 -23.22 -15.63 -9.11
CA SER A 137 -23.50 -14.35 -9.76
C SER A 137 -24.54 -13.50 -9.04
N GLU A 138 -25.40 -14.12 -8.25
CA GLU A 138 -26.49 -13.42 -7.54
C GLU A 138 -26.38 -13.59 -6.03
N ILE A 139 -25.70 -12.67 -5.38
CA ILE A 139 -25.63 -12.58 -3.91
C ILE A 139 -26.69 -11.59 -3.43
N ARG A 140 -27.67 -12.08 -2.67
CA ARG A 140 -28.74 -11.24 -2.10
C ARG A 140 -28.33 -10.78 -0.70
N ILE A 141 -27.97 -9.53 -0.57
CA ILE A 141 -27.62 -8.83 0.67
C ILE A 141 -28.27 -7.44 0.59
N SER A 142 -29.03 -7.06 1.61
CA SER A 142 -29.77 -5.82 1.67
C SER A 142 -29.06 -4.74 2.49
N ASN A 143 -28.23 -5.13 3.46
CA ASN A 143 -27.50 -4.23 4.34
C ASN A 143 -26.18 -4.87 4.81
N VAL A 144 -25.30 -4.06 5.45
CA VAL A 144 -23.96 -4.47 5.89
C VAL A 144 -24.00 -5.60 6.91
N HIS A 145 -24.94 -5.58 7.86
CA HIS A 145 -25.05 -6.61 8.92
C HIS A 145 -25.43 -7.98 8.34
N GLU A 146 -26.41 -7.99 7.43
CA GLU A 146 -26.76 -9.21 6.70
C GLU A 146 -25.56 -9.75 5.89
N GLY A 147 -24.79 -8.83 5.29
CA GLY A 147 -23.54 -9.19 4.60
C GLY A 147 -22.52 -9.84 5.50
N ILE A 148 -22.32 -9.31 6.70
CA ILE A 148 -21.44 -9.90 7.74
C ILE A 148 -21.88 -11.32 8.07
N ASP A 149 -23.16 -11.52 8.35
CA ASP A 149 -23.71 -12.85 8.68
C ASP A 149 -23.51 -13.84 7.54
N VAL A 150 -23.75 -13.41 6.30
CA VAL A 150 -23.57 -14.25 5.11
C VAL A 150 -22.09 -14.62 4.91
N ILE A 151 -21.16 -13.65 5.04
CA ILE A 151 -19.72 -13.90 4.93
C ILE A 151 -19.30 -14.93 5.98
N ARG A 152 -19.62 -14.66 7.26
CA ARG A 152 -19.27 -15.56 8.37
C ARG A 152 -19.79 -16.97 8.18
N ASN A 153 -21.06 -17.13 7.83
CA ASN A 153 -21.70 -18.44 7.70
C ASN A 153 -21.24 -19.22 6.47
N ARG A 154 -20.91 -18.53 5.37
CA ARG A 154 -20.57 -19.17 4.09
C ARG A 154 -19.07 -19.42 3.93
N LEU A 155 -18.20 -18.71 4.67
CA LEU A 155 -16.75 -18.85 4.56
C LEU A 155 -16.10 -19.59 5.73
N HIS A 156 -16.85 -19.92 6.78
CA HIS A 156 -16.36 -20.55 8.00
C HIS A 156 -15.49 -21.80 7.77
N ASP A 157 -15.86 -22.67 6.83
CA ASP A 157 -15.15 -23.91 6.55
C ASP A 157 -14.26 -23.82 5.28
N LYS A 158 -14.13 -22.66 4.69
CA LYS A 158 -13.37 -22.47 3.43
C LYS A 158 -11.97 -21.96 3.70
N ARG A 159 -10.97 -22.64 3.13
CA ARG A 159 -9.60 -22.15 3.10
C ARG A 159 -9.44 -21.14 1.97
N VAL A 160 -9.40 -19.86 2.33
CA VAL A 160 -9.43 -18.74 1.37
C VAL A 160 -8.18 -17.86 1.44
N LEU A 161 -7.85 -17.25 0.30
CA LEU A 161 -6.95 -16.10 0.22
C LEU A 161 -7.77 -14.85 -0.10
N ILE A 162 -7.79 -13.90 0.82
CA ILE A 162 -8.47 -12.60 0.63
C ILE A 162 -7.43 -11.50 0.69
N VAL A 163 -7.43 -10.60 -0.29
CA VAL A 163 -6.66 -9.37 -0.27
C VAL A 163 -7.61 -8.18 -0.26
N LEU A 164 -7.48 -7.33 0.74
CA LEU A 164 -8.16 -6.03 0.83
C LEU A 164 -7.14 -4.92 0.65
N ASP A 165 -7.21 -4.23 -0.47
CA ASP A 165 -6.24 -3.22 -0.84
C ASP A 165 -6.74 -1.81 -0.50
N ASP A 166 -5.85 -1.00 0.10
CA ASP A 166 -6.06 0.39 0.52
C ASP A 166 -7.21 0.55 1.53
N VAL A 167 -7.11 -0.16 2.68
CA VAL A 167 -8.03 -0.01 3.82
C VAL A 167 -7.59 1.18 4.69
N ASP A 168 -8.56 1.97 5.19
CA ASP A 168 -8.28 3.16 6.01
C ASP A 168 -9.20 3.32 7.23
N GLU A 169 -10.24 2.49 7.36
CA GLU A 169 -11.20 2.54 8.48
C GLU A 169 -11.51 1.15 9.05
N ASP A 170 -11.70 1.05 10.37
CA ASP A 170 -12.00 -0.19 11.08
C ASP A 170 -13.29 -0.86 10.55
N ILE A 171 -14.31 -0.05 10.23
CA ILE A 171 -15.60 -0.55 9.73
C ILE A 171 -15.47 -1.34 8.43
N GLN A 172 -14.45 -1.06 7.61
CA GLN A 172 -14.18 -1.81 6.38
C GLN A 172 -13.74 -3.23 6.70
N LEU A 173 -12.83 -3.37 7.67
CA LEU A 173 -12.32 -4.66 8.11
C LEU A 173 -13.40 -5.46 8.84
N GLU A 174 -14.15 -4.83 9.74
CA GLU A 174 -15.28 -5.44 10.44
C GLU A 174 -16.35 -5.96 9.46
N ALA A 175 -16.62 -5.22 8.40
CA ALA A 175 -17.64 -5.60 7.42
C ALA A 175 -17.22 -6.70 6.44
N LEU A 176 -15.93 -6.81 6.12
CA LEU A 176 -15.43 -7.68 5.05
C LEU A 176 -14.74 -8.94 5.56
N VAL A 177 -13.94 -8.84 6.64
CA VAL A 177 -13.13 -9.97 7.14
C VAL A 177 -13.27 -10.20 8.64
N GLY A 178 -13.82 -9.27 9.40
CA GLY A 178 -14.20 -9.36 10.80
C GLY A 178 -13.18 -10.07 11.71
N LYS A 179 -13.42 -11.34 11.98
CA LYS A 179 -12.62 -12.15 12.92
C LYS A 179 -12.03 -13.38 12.27
N HIS A 180 -10.96 -13.92 12.86
CA HIS A 180 -10.29 -15.14 12.39
C HIS A 180 -11.23 -16.34 12.29
N ASP A 181 -12.23 -16.45 13.17
CA ASP A 181 -13.20 -17.55 13.20
C ASP A 181 -14.21 -17.53 12.05
N TRP A 182 -14.14 -16.55 11.16
CA TRP A 182 -14.99 -16.48 9.97
C TRP A 182 -14.52 -17.37 8.82
N PHE A 183 -13.31 -17.91 8.89
CA PHE A 183 -12.65 -18.59 7.78
C PHE A 183 -12.14 -19.99 8.19
N GLY A 184 -12.03 -20.86 7.23
CA GLY A 184 -11.44 -22.20 7.41
C GLY A 184 -9.94 -22.13 7.70
N LEU A 185 -9.46 -23.16 8.41
CA LEU A 185 -8.04 -23.27 8.80
C LEU A 185 -7.11 -23.18 7.57
N GLY A 186 -6.01 -22.49 7.73
CA GLY A 186 -5.05 -22.24 6.65
C GLY A 186 -5.41 -21.08 5.74
N SER A 187 -6.49 -20.33 6.01
CA SER A 187 -6.79 -19.09 5.29
C SER A 187 -5.76 -18.00 5.53
N ARG A 188 -5.56 -17.16 4.54
CA ARG A 188 -4.67 -15.99 4.58
C ARG A 188 -5.44 -14.73 4.17
N ILE A 189 -5.37 -13.71 5.02
CA ILE A 189 -5.99 -12.42 4.78
C ILE A 189 -4.88 -11.38 4.71
N ILE A 190 -4.70 -10.77 3.55
CA ILE A 190 -3.68 -9.74 3.31
C ILE A 190 -4.37 -8.39 3.21
N LEU A 191 -3.90 -7.44 3.99
CA LEU A 191 -4.45 -6.10 4.08
C LEU A 191 -3.39 -5.09 3.67
N THR A 192 -3.70 -4.10 2.86
CA THR A 192 -2.78 -2.99 2.64
C THR A 192 -3.35 -1.68 3.21
N SER A 193 -2.52 -0.91 3.89
CA SER A 193 -2.91 0.38 4.49
C SER A 193 -1.74 1.38 4.50
N ARG A 194 -2.09 2.65 4.65
CA ARG A 194 -1.14 3.72 4.98
C ARG A 194 -1.04 3.94 6.49
N ASP A 195 -1.93 3.35 7.26
CA ASP A 195 -2.05 3.50 8.71
C ASP A 195 -1.73 2.18 9.41
N ARG A 196 -0.56 2.10 10.07
CA ARG A 196 -0.13 0.92 10.81
C ARG A 196 -1.05 0.66 12.01
N HIS A 197 -1.50 1.72 12.68
CA HIS A 197 -2.32 1.60 13.89
C HIS A 197 -3.68 0.95 13.61
N LEU A 198 -4.22 1.06 12.39
CA LEU A 198 -5.41 0.32 11.96
C LEU A 198 -5.23 -1.19 12.15
N PHE A 199 -4.07 -1.73 11.80
CA PHE A 199 -3.78 -3.16 11.94
C PHE A 199 -3.71 -3.61 13.40
N GLU A 200 -3.14 -2.78 14.28
CA GLU A 200 -3.07 -3.07 15.72
C GLU A 200 -4.47 -3.13 16.34
N ARG A 201 -5.36 -2.21 15.99
CA ARG A 201 -6.75 -2.17 16.44
C ARG A 201 -7.56 -3.38 15.96
N CYS A 202 -7.29 -3.87 14.76
CA CYS A 202 -8.04 -4.96 14.15
C CYS A 202 -7.45 -6.35 14.42
N GLY A 203 -6.42 -6.47 15.26
CA GLY A 203 -5.84 -7.74 15.67
C GLY A 203 -5.13 -8.47 14.53
N VAL A 204 -4.48 -7.74 13.62
CA VAL A 204 -3.64 -8.30 12.56
C VAL A 204 -2.44 -9.00 13.20
N ASN A 205 -2.12 -10.21 12.74
CA ASN A 205 -1.08 -11.06 13.35
C ASN A 205 0.32 -10.48 13.14
N ASP A 206 0.63 -10.11 11.90
CA ASP A 206 1.93 -9.61 11.51
C ASP A 206 1.80 -8.41 10.57
N VAL A 207 2.76 -7.49 10.64
CA VAL A 207 2.78 -6.29 9.81
C VAL A 207 4.12 -6.15 9.10
N TYR A 208 4.08 -6.23 7.79
CA TYR A 208 5.21 -5.92 6.90
C TYR A 208 5.21 -4.43 6.57
N THR A 209 6.33 -3.77 6.76
CA THR A 209 6.52 -2.37 6.36
C THR A 209 7.25 -2.31 5.04
N SER A 210 6.58 -1.78 4.00
CA SER A 210 7.20 -1.57 2.69
C SER A 210 8.20 -0.42 2.74
N GLU A 211 9.42 -0.69 2.30
CA GLU A 211 10.49 0.29 2.24
C GLU A 211 10.65 0.85 0.82
N GLU A 212 11.35 1.98 0.71
CA GLU A 212 11.75 2.58 -0.55
C GLU A 212 12.64 1.63 -1.36
N LEU A 213 12.67 1.82 -2.66
CA LEU A 213 13.66 1.17 -3.53
C LEU A 213 15.05 1.71 -3.21
N ASN A 214 16.05 0.84 -3.15
CA ASN A 214 17.42 1.29 -3.11
C ASN A 214 17.83 1.96 -4.44
N ASP A 215 18.97 2.66 -4.46
CA ASP A 215 19.43 3.43 -5.63
C ASP A 215 19.56 2.58 -6.89
N GLY A 216 19.98 1.32 -6.76
CA GLY A 216 20.10 0.38 -7.89
C GLY A 216 18.74 -0.02 -8.45
N GLU A 217 17.82 -0.44 -7.58
CA GLU A 217 16.44 -0.78 -7.95
C GLU A 217 15.70 0.44 -8.55
N ALA A 218 15.88 1.61 -7.95
CA ALA A 218 15.27 2.83 -8.40
C ALA A 218 15.76 3.25 -9.81
N LEU A 219 17.07 3.15 -10.05
CA LEU A 219 17.66 3.44 -11.35
C LEU A 219 17.23 2.40 -12.41
N GLU A 220 17.17 1.14 -12.04
CA GLU A 220 16.69 0.07 -12.91
C GLU A 220 15.23 0.27 -13.29
N LEU A 221 14.35 0.56 -12.32
CA LEU A 221 12.93 0.85 -12.58
C LEU A 221 12.76 2.05 -13.53
N PHE A 222 13.49 3.14 -13.26
CA PHE A 222 13.49 4.31 -14.13
C PHE A 222 13.92 3.96 -15.56
N SER A 223 15.00 3.20 -15.69
CA SER A 223 15.58 2.80 -16.99
C SER A 223 14.62 1.91 -17.77
N TRP A 224 14.02 0.91 -17.15
CA TRP A 224 12.97 0.09 -17.79
C TRP A 224 11.79 0.92 -18.30
N ARG A 225 11.38 1.92 -17.53
CA ARG A 225 10.25 2.79 -17.93
C ARG A 225 10.59 3.66 -19.13
N VAL A 226 11.80 4.24 -19.16
CA VAL A 226 12.22 5.20 -20.20
C VAL A 226 12.82 4.51 -21.43
N PHE A 227 13.78 3.60 -21.21
CA PHE A 227 14.63 3.05 -22.26
C PHE A 227 14.22 1.64 -22.70
N LYS A 228 13.38 0.95 -21.90
CA LYS A 228 13.06 -0.49 -22.07
C LYS A 228 14.28 -1.41 -21.90
N GLU A 229 15.25 -0.95 -21.12
CA GLU A 229 16.49 -1.64 -20.76
C GLU A 229 16.76 -1.44 -19.27
N PRO A 230 17.50 -2.35 -18.61
CA PRO A 230 17.76 -2.25 -17.17
C PRO A 230 18.72 -1.12 -16.77
N TYR A 231 19.40 -0.52 -17.75
CA TYR A 231 20.40 0.52 -17.53
C TYR A 231 20.09 1.77 -18.39
N PRO A 232 20.47 2.97 -17.90
CA PRO A 232 20.35 4.18 -18.71
C PRO A 232 21.23 4.13 -19.95
N LYS A 233 20.76 4.73 -21.05
CA LYS A 233 21.56 4.91 -22.27
C LYS A 233 22.76 5.84 -22.01
N GLU A 234 23.82 5.64 -22.78
CA GLU A 234 24.97 6.52 -22.78
C GLU A 234 24.55 8.00 -22.97
N GLY A 235 25.13 8.89 -22.20
CA GLY A 235 24.75 10.31 -22.14
C GLY A 235 23.56 10.66 -21.22
N TYR A 236 22.76 9.67 -20.78
CA TYR A 236 21.62 9.91 -19.88
C TYR A 236 21.87 9.45 -18.44
N VAL A 237 23.02 8.85 -18.13
CA VAL A 237 23.31 8.21 -16.85
C VAL A 237 23.17 9.17 -15.68
N GLU A 238 23.85 10.32 -15.72
CA GLU A 238 23.83 11.28 -14.61
C GLU A 238 22.45 11.93 -14.44
N LEU A 239 21.79 12.31 -15.53
CA LEU A 239 20.42 12.85 -15.47
C LEU A 239 19.44 11.81 -14.92
N SER A 240 19.57 10.54 -15.28
CA SER A 240 18.75 9.46 -14.72
C SER A 240 18.94 9.35 -13.21
N LYS A 241 20.18 9.41 -12.72
CA LYS A 241 20.49 9.43 -11.29
C LYS A 241 19.88 10.64 -10.58
N ASP A 242 19.93 11.82 -11.21
CA ASP A 242 19.35 13.04 -10.63
C ASP A 242 17.82 12.93 -10.47
N PHE A 243 17.12 12.35 -11.46
CA PHE A 243 15.67 12.09 -11.35
C PHE A 243 15.34 11.02 -10.31
N VAL A 244 16.13 9.96 -10.22
CA VAL A 244 15.98 8.93 -9.19
C VAL A 244 16.23 9.51 -7.79
N ASN A 245 17.25 10.34 -7.65
CA ASN A 245 17.54 11.08 -6.41
C ASN A 245 16.38 12.01 -6.01
N TYR A 246 15.76 12.69 -6.97
CA TYR A 246 14.56 13.49 -6.71
C TYR A 246 13.39 12.61 -6.24
N ALA A 247 13.20 11.45 -6.83
CA ALA A 247 12.10 10.53 -6.50
C ALA A 247 12.26 9.83 -5.13
N LYS A 248 13.44 9.91 -4.49
CA LYS A 248 13.73 9.36 -3.15
C LYS A 248 13.27 7.90 -2.95
N GLY A 249 13.50 7.06 -3.96
CA GLY A 249 13.19 5.64 -3.91
C GLY A 249 11.70 5.30 -3.97
N ILE A 250 10.79 6.28 -4.17
CA ILE A 250 9.35 6.02 -4.25
C ILE A 250 8.97 5.52 -5.65
N PRO A 251 8.53 4.24 -5.82
CA PRO A 251 8.27 3.63 -7.13
C PRO A 251 7.30 4.42 -8.00
N LEU A 252 6.26 4.98 -7.39
CA LEU A 252 5.26 5.76 -8.11
C LEU A 252 5.85 7.08 -8.62
N ALA A 253 6.65 7.79 -7.82
CA ALA A 253 7.33 9.00 -8.24
C ALA A 253 8.28 8.72 -9.40
N ILE A 254 9.07 7.64 -9.32
CA ILE A 254 9.95 7.19 -10.40
C ILE A 254 9.15 6.93 -11.69
N THR A 255 8.04 6.22 -11.58
CA THR A 255 7.19 5.87 -12.74
C THR A 255 6.57 7.12 -13.38
N VAL A 256 6.09 8.05 -12.56
CA VAL A 256 5.51 9.33 -13.03
C VAL A 256 6.55 10.17 -13.76
N LEU A 257 7.73 10.35 -13.15
CA LEU A 257 8.83 11.09 -13.77
C LEU A 257 9.27 10.42 -15.07
N ALA A 258 9.57 9.13 -15.05
CA ALA A 258 9.99 8.37 -16.22
C ALA A 258 9.04 8.54 -17.41
N SER A 259 7.73 8.57 -17.16
CA SER A 259 6.72 8.76 -18.22
C SER A 259 6.85 10.09 -18.97
N CYS A 260 7.43 11.12 -18.33
CA CYS A 260 7.63 12.44 -18.92
C CYS A 260 8.81 12.48 -19.90
N PHE A 261 9.72 11.51 -19.84
CA PHE A 261 11.02 11.59 -20.52
C PHE A 261 11.18 10.63 -21.70
N ILE A 262 10.19 9.78 -21.94
CA ILE A 262 10.21 8.84 -23.07
C ILE A 262 10.34 9.62 -24.39
N GLY A 263 11.42 9.34 -25.13
CA GLY A 263 11.67 9.93 -26.46
C GLY A 263 12.13 11.39 -26.45
N ARG A 264 12.43 11.97 -25.29
CA ARG A 264 12.91 13.36 -25.17
C ARG A 264 14.44 13.46 -25.25
N SER A 265 14.91 14.62 -25.70
CA SER A 265 16.33 14.96 -25.79
C SER A 265 16.95 15.25 -24.40
N ILE A 266 18.27 15.14 -24.30
CA ILE A 266 19.04 15.48 -23.09
C ILE A 266 18.73 16.92 -22.63
N HIS A 267 18.66 17.87 -23.54
CA HIS A 267 18.38 19.27 -23.23
C HIS A 267 16.99 19.48 -22.61
N GLU A 268 15.98 18.70 -23.06
CA GLU A 268 14.64 18.74 -22.44
C GLU A 268 14.67 18.15 -21.02
N TRP A 269 15.51 17.13 -20.78
CA TRP A 269 15.69 16.54 -19.47
C TRP A 269 16.33 17.54 -18.49
N GLU A 270 17.41 18.19 -18.89
CA GLU A 270 18.08 19.24 -18.08
C GLU A 270 17.11 20.33 -17.65
N ARG A 271 16.32 20.85 -18.61
CA ARG A 271 15.32 21.89 -18.30
C ARG A 271 14.20 21.40 -17.38
N ALA A 272 13.78 20.15 -17.55
CA ALA A 272 12.77 19.56 -16.69
C ALA A 272 13.29 19.36 -15.25
N LEU A 273 14.54 18.95 -15.07
CA LEU A 273 15.17 18.83 -13.77
C LEU A 273 15.24 20.18 -13.06
N ASP A 274 15.67 21.25 -13.75
CA ASP A 274 15.70 22.60 -13.20
C ASP A 274 14.30 23.09 -12.80
N LYS A 275 13.28 22.74 -13.59
CA LYS A 275 11.89 23.04 -13.24
C LYS A 275 11.45 22.32 -11.97
N LEU A 276 11.78 21.03 -11.81
CA LEU A 276 11.39 20.21 -10.66
C LEU A 276 12.02 20.69 -9.35
N LYS A 277 13.19 21.33 -9.38
CA LYS A 277 13.82 21.95 -8.21
C LYS A 277 12.97 23.08 -7.60
N ASN A 278 12.18 23.77 -8.43
CA ASN A 278 11.38 24.92 -8.03
C ASN A 278 9.87 24.61 -7.97
N TYR A 279 9.42 23.61 -8.74
CA TYR A 279 7.99 23.30 -8.88
C TYR A 279 7.81 21.78 -8.90
N PRO A 280 7.21 21.19 -7.84
CA PRO A 280 6.96 19.76 -7.79
C PRO A 280 6.02 19.30 -8.92
N ASP A 281 6.17 18.05 -9.36
CA ASP A 281 5.21 17.45 -10.28
C ASP A 281 3.85 17.29 -9.56
N PRO A 282 2.77 17.88 -10.08
CA PRO A 282 1.46 17.87 -9.41
C PRO A 282 0.95 16.45 -9.11
N ARG A 283 1.24 15.48 -9.97
CA ARG A 283 0.78 14.09 -9.81
C ARG A 283 1.46 13.39 -8.64
N ILE A 284 2.75 13.68 -8.39
CA ILE A 284 3.48 13.19 -7.23
C ILE A 284 2.95 13.88 -5.99
N PHE A 285 2.78 15.20 -6.06
CA PHE A 285 2.28 16.02 -4.95
C PHE A 285 0.90 15.54 -4.48
N ASP A 286 -0.08 15.39 -5.37
CA ASP A 286 -1.44 14.98 -5.05
C ASP A 286 -1.51 13.63 -4.33
N ILE A 287 -0.66 12.67 -4.72
CA ILE A 287 -0.64 11.33 -4.10
C ILE A 287 -0.12 11.38 -2.66
N LEU A 288 0.91 12.18 -2.41
CA LEU A 288 1.48 12.36 -1.08
C LEU A 288 0.54 13.19 -0.20
N GLN A 289 -0.08 14.21 -0.77
CA GLN A 289 -1.01 15.11 -0.07
C GLN A 289 -2.22 14.37 0.50
N ASN A 290 -2.71 13.32 -0.14
CA ASN A 290 -3.82 12.52 0.40
C ASN A 290 -3.56 12.00 1.82
N SER A 291 -2.31 11.68 2.18
CA SER A 291 -1.97 11.24 3.54
C SER A 291 -1.92 12.41 4.52
N PHE A 292 -1.53 13.59 4.08
CA PHE A 292 -1.55 14.83 4.86
C PHE A 292 -2.99 15.33 5.09
N ASP A 293 -3.84 15.28 4.07
CA ASP A 293 -5.24 15.75 4.16
C ASP A 293 -6.05 14.96 5.20
N GLY A 294 -5.73 13.69 5.41
CA GLY A 294 -6.34 12.83 6.42
C GLY A 294 -5.87 13.07 7.86
N LEU A 295 -5.00 14.07 8.11
CA LEU A 295 -4.55 14.47 9.43
C LEU A 295 -5.52 15.45 10.12
N MET A 296 -5.56 15.41 11.47
CA MET A 296 -6.19 16.48 12.25
C MET A 296 -5.36 17.76 12.17
N GLU A 297 -5.95 18.91 12.46
CA GLU A 297 -5.29 20.22 12.30
C GLU A 297 -3.98 20.30 13.08
N THR A 298 -3.95 19.89 14.37
CA THR A 298 -2.72 19.87 15.17
C THR A 298 -1.62 18.97 14.61
N GLN A 299 -2.01 17.87 13.93
CA GLN A 299 -1.08 16.95 13.26
C GLN A 299 -0.53 17.55 11.97
N LYS A 300 -1.36 18.30 11.22
CA LYS A 300 -0.94 19.03 10.02
C LYS A 300 0.09 20.11 10.38
N GLU A 301 -0.21 20.90 11.40
CA GLU A 301 0.72 21.93 11.88
C GLU A 301 2.05 21.32 12.32
N LEU A 302 2.02 20.25 13.13
CA LEU A 302 3.22 19.52 13.54
C LEU A 302 4.00 18.97 12.34
N PHE A 303 3.31 18.37 11.37
CA PHE A 303 3.95 17.87 10.14
C PHE A 303 4.68 18.98 9.37
N LEU A 304 4.04 20.15 9.22
CA LEU A 304 4.62 21.28 8.53
C LEU A 304 5.82 21.86 9.29
N ASP A 305 5.78 21.89 10.62
CA ASP A 305 6.91 22.33 11.44
C ASP A 305 8.09 21.36 11.33
N ILE A 306 7.81 20.05 11.32
CA ILE A 306 8.86 19.04 11.09
C ILE A 306 9.49 19.22 9.71
N ALA A 307 8.67 19.38 8.67
CA ALA A 307 9.15 19.54 7.29
C ALA A 307 10.01 20.82 7.10
N CYS A 308 9.69 21.88 7.82
CA CYS A 308 10.38 23.17 7.68
C CYS A 308 11.58 23.33 8.64
N PHE A 309 11.53 22.75 9.85
CA PHE A 309 12.49 23.09 10.91
C PHE A 309 13.09 21.91 11.66
N PHE A 310 12.38 20.77 11.81
CA PHE A 310 12.74 19.74 12.78
C PHE A 310 13.16 18.41 12.14
N GLU A 311 13.22 18.31 10.82
CA GLU A 311 13.81 17.15 10.16
C GLU A 311 15.29 17.03 10.55
N GLY A 312 15.70 15.87 11.04
CA GLY A 312 17.05 15.60 11.54
C GLY A 312 17.26 15.91 13.03
N GLU A 313 16.33 16.63 13.67
CA GLU A 313 16.45 16.99 15.09
C GLU A 313 16.03 15.82 16.00
N ASN A 314 16.71 15.73 17.16
CA ASN A 314 16.35 14.71 18.16
C ASN A 314 15.07 15.11 18.87
N ILE A 315 14.11 14.17 18.93
CA ILE A 315 12.78 14.38 19.51
C ILE A 315 12.85 14.90 20.97
N ASN A 316 13.80 14.42 21.75
CA ASN A 316 13.94 14.85 23.16
C ASN A 316 14.40 16.28 23.28
N CYS A 317 15.13 16.80 22.27
CA CYS A 317 15.60 18.19 22.27
C CYS A 317 14.51 19.19 21.90
N ILE A 318 13.53 18.77 21.09
CA ILE A 318 12.46 19.65 20.60
C ILE A 318 11.13 19.46 21.33
N ARG A 319 11.02 18.46 22.22
CA ARG A 319 9.78 18.11 22.94
C ARG A 319 9.15 19.31 23.62
N ASP A 320 9.92 20.03 24.44
CA ASP A 320 9.41 21.18 25.20
C ASP A 320 8.93 22.31 24.27
N ILE A 321 9.58 22.47 23.11
CA ILE A 321 9.18 23.44 22.08
C ILE A 321 7.82 23.02 21.51
N LEU A 322 7.67 21.75 21.11
CA LEU A 322 6.43 21.23 20.54
C LEU A 322 5.27 21.28 21.55
N GLU A 323 5.55 21.01 22.85
CA GLU A 323 4.56 21.13 23.91
C GLU A 323 4.12 22.60 24.09
N SER A 324 5.03 23.56 24.01
CA SER A 324 4.72 24.98 24.11
C SER A 324 3.80 25.47 22.98
N PHE A 325 3.84 24.81 21.84
CA PHE A 325 2.93 25.07 20.71
C PHE A 325 1.58 24.31 20.82
N GLY A 326 1.41 23.49 21.86
CA GLY A 326 0.18 22.72 22.07
C GLY A 326 0.02 21.50 21.15
N TYR A 327 1.13 20.96 20.63
CA TYR A 327 1.08 19.84 19.67
C TYR A 327 0.95 18.46 20.29
N TYR A 328 1.01 18.32 21.63
CA TYR A 328 0.93 17.02 22.31
C TYR A 328 1.89 16.00 21.65
N PRO A 329 3.21 16.22 21.69
CA PRO A 329 4.17 15.48 20.86
C PRO A 329 4.13 13.97 21.08
N ASP A 330 3.93 13.50 22.32
CA ASP A 330 3.87 12.06 22.64
C ASP A 330 2.78 11.32 21.86
N TYR A 331 1.66 11.97 21.60
CA TYR A 331 0.57 11.39 20.82
C TYR A 331 0.74 11.64 19.32
N ASN A 332 0.91 12.90 18.92
CA ASN A 332 0.85 13.27 17.51
C ASN A 332 2.06 12.80 16.70
N ILE A 333 3.24 12.69 17.31
CA ILE A 333 4.41 12.09 16.65
C ILE A 333 4.16 10.61 16.36
N ASN A 334 3.54 9.86 17.28
CA ASN A 334 3.18 8.47 17.03
C ASN A 334 2.18 8.37 15.88
N VAL A 335 1.17 9.24 15.81
CA VAL A 335 0.23 9.26 14.69
C VAL A 335 0.94 9.52 13.35
N LEU A 336 1.86 10.48 13.29
CA LEU A 336 2.62 10.74 12.06
C LEU A 336 3.50 9.54 11.67
N ARG A 337 4.08 8.85 12.66
CA ARG A 337 4.88 7.65 12.45
C ARG A 337 4.04 6.48 11.96
N ASP A 338 2.88 6.23 12.57
CA ASP A 338 1.95 5.17 12.20
C ASP A 338 1.40 5.36 10.77
N LYS A 339 1.30 6.63 10.33
CA LYS A 339 0.92 6.99 8.96
C LYS A 339 2.11 7.04 7.98
N HIS A 340 3.31 6.63 8.42
CA HIS A 340 4.55 6.63 7.63
C HIS A 340 4.90 8.00 7.02
N LEU A 341 4.53 9.08 7.69
CA LEU A 341 4.89 10.45 7.32
C LEU A 341 6.24 10.87 7.87
N ILE A 342 6.63 10.27 9.00
CA ILE A 342 7.96 10.40 9.60
C ILE A 342 8.44 9.04 10.10
N THR A 343 9.74 8.93 10.34
CA THR A 343 10.37 7.85 11.11
C THR A 343 11.24 8.46 12.21
N ILE A 344 11.61 7.65 13.21
CA ILE A 344 12.57 8.03 14.25
C ILE A 344 13.70 7.03 14.16
N ASP A 345 14.92 7.53 13.96
CA ASP A 345 16.10 6.68 13.87
C ASP A 345 16.56 6.18 15.25
N GLU A 346 17.59 5.34 15.27
CA GLU A 346 18.15 4.74 16.49
C GLU A 346 18.73 5.75 17.48
N TRP A 347 19.04 6.97 17.04
CA TRP A 347 19.52 8.08 17.88
C TRP A 347 18.38 9.00 18.34
N GLY A 348 17.14 8.70 17.99
CA GLY A 348 15.97 9.49 18.33
C GLY A 348 15.76 10.71 17.44
N ALA A 349 16.46 10.83 16.30
CA ALA A 349 16.25 11.92 15.37
C ALA A 349 15.04 11.65 14.46
N ILE A 350 14.23 12.69 14.25
CA ILE A 350 13.09 12.64 13.34
C ILE A 350 13.61 12.62 11.91
N ARG A 351 13.13 11.64 11.12
CA ARG A 351 13.44 11.54 9.71
C ARG A 351 12.17 11.62 8.88
N MET A 352 12.26 12.29 7.75
CA MET A 352 11.17 12.43 6.80
C MET A 352 11.68 12.12 5.40
N ASN A 353 10.90 11.38 4.60
CA ASN A 353 11.25 11.19 3.19
C ASN A 353 11.32 12.55 2.48
N GLY A 354 12.35 12.77 1.68
CA GLY A 354 12.60 14.08 1.06
C GLY A 354 11.47 14.63 0.18
N LEU A 355 10.63 13.74 -0.41
CA LEU A 355 9.44 14.18 -1.16
C LEU A 355 8.32 14.63 -0.21
N LEU A 356 8.17 14.02 0.97
CA LEU A 356 7.22 14.47 2.00
C LEU A 356 7.66 15.81 2.58
N GLN A 357 8.97 15.98 2.84
CA GLN A 357 9.53 17.25 3.29
C GLN A 357 9.27 18.36 2.26
N PHE A 358 9.58 18.09 0.99
CA PHE A 358 9.34 19.04 -0.09
C PHE A 358 7.85 19.35 -0.25
N MET A 359 6.96 18.37 -0.10
CA MET A 359 5.52 18.59 -0.10
C MET A 359 5.09 19.52 1.04
N GLY A 360 5.55 19.29 2.27
CA GLY A 360 5.24 20.15 3.42
C GLY A 360 5.70 21.60 3.19
N GLN A 361 6.91 21.79 2.70
CA GLN A 361 7.46 23.10 2.35
C GLN A 361 6.65 23.77 1.23
N GLU A 362 6.23 23.03 0.22
CA GLU A 362 5.40 23.56 -0.87
C GLU A 362 3.99 23.93 -0.41
N ILE A 363 3.39 23.21 0.54
CA ILE A 363 2.11 23.59 1.16
C ILE A 363 2.23 24.99 1.77
N VAL A 364 3.27 25.22 2.59
CA VAL A 364 3.54 26.54 3.20
C VAL A 364 3.84 27.60 2.13
N HIS A 365 4.61 27.25 1.09
CA HIS A 365 4.89 28.17 -0.01
C HIS A 365 3.61 28.64 -0.72
N ARG A 366 2.63 27.73 -0.90
CA ARG A 366 1.33 28.03 -1.56
C ARG A 366 0.41 28.92 -0.73
N GLU A 367 0.62 29.05 0.58
CA GLU A 367 -0.14 30.03 1.40
C GLU A 367 0.02 31.45 0.85
N SER A 368 1.24 31.83 0.50
CA SER A 368 1.53 33.13 -0.10
C SER A 368 2.80 33.07 -0.97
N PRO A 369 2.67 32.72 -2.28
CA PRO A 369 3.84 32.54 -3.15
C PRO A 369 4.67 33.81 -3.34
N LYS A 370 4.03 34.98 -3.31
CA LYS A 370 4.68 36.28 -3.62
C LYS A 370 4.95 37.16 -2.40
N ARG A 371 4.37 36.85 -1.25
CA ARG A 371 4.46 37.72 -0.04
C ARG A 371 4.97 36.89 1.13
N LEU A 372 6.29 36.86 1.28
CA LEU A 372 6.97 36.04 2.29
C LEU A 372 6.46 36.31 3.72
N GLY A 373 6.20 37.53 4.10
CA GLY A 373 5.70 37.88 5.44
C GLY A 373 4.25 37.48 5.73
N GLN A 374 3.56 36.86 4.78
CA GLN A 374 2.20 36.28 4.96
C GLN A 374 2.22 34.74 5.06
N ARG A 375 3.38 34.11 4.95
CA ARG A 375 3.52 32.67 5.18
C ARG A 375 3.56 32.38 6.66
N THR A 376 3.00 31.27 7.06
CA THR A 376 3.02 30.82 8.47
C THR A 376 4.41 30.39 8.91
N ARG A 377 5.29 29.97 7.96
CA ARG A 377 6.66 29.48 8.21
C ARG A 377 7.63 30.01 7.19
N LEU A 378 8.85 30.32 7.65
CA LEU A 378 9.99 30.72 6.81
C LEU A 378 11.20 29.89 7.24
N TRP A 379 11.72 29.04 6.36
CA TRP A 379 12.84 28.12 6.66
C TRP A 379 14.12 28.44 5.88
N HIS A 380 14.04 29.22 4.80
CA HIS A 380 15.21 29.65 4.07
C HIS A 380 15.79 30.91 4.70
N TYR A 381 17.10 30.91 4.96
CA TYR A 381 17.79 32.04 5.57
C TYR A 381 17.56 33.37 4.82
N GLU A 382 17.62 33.32 3.49
CA GLU A 382 17.42 34.52 2.66
C GLU A 382 16.00 35.10 2.81
N ASP A 383 14.98 34.24 2.89
CA ASP A 383 13.58 34.66 3.08
C ASP A 383 13.39 35.28 4.46
N VAL A 384 13.93 34.66 5.50
CA VAL A 384 13.89 35.17 6.89
C VAL A 384 14.62 36.53 6.96
N TYR A 385 15.83 36.61 6.41
CA TYR A 385 16.63 37.86 6.38
C TYR A 385 15.86 38.96 5.65
N TYR A 386 15.29 38.67 4.47
CA TYR A 386 14.53 39.65 3.70
C TYR A 386 13.32 40.20 4.48
N VAL A 387 12.54 39.32 5.12
CA VAL A 387 11.35 39.73 5.90
C VAL A 387 11.73 40.56 7.10
N LEU A 388 12.78 40.21 7.85
CA LEU A 388 13.25 40.94 9.01
C LEU A 388 13.82 42.31 8.63
N MET A 389 14.66 42.40 7.59
CA MET A 389 15.29 43.64 7.17
C MET A 389 14.29 44.64 6.58
N ASN A 390 13.20 44.19 5.98
CA ASN A 390 12.21 45.08 5.39
C ASN A 390 10.96 45.29 6.28
N ASN A 391 10.97 44.80 7.52
CA ASN A 391 9.83 44.88 8.46
C ASN A 391 8.49 44.44 7.85
N ILE A 392 8.49 43.39 7.00
CA ILE A 392 7.33 42.90 6.28
C ILE A 392 6.59 41.84 7.11
N VAL A 393 6.74 41.79 8.40
CA VAL A 393 5.97 40.87 9.25
C VAL A 393 4.52 41.36 9.30
N SER A 394 3.62 40.65 8.64
CA SER A 394 2.18 40.84 8.87
C SER A 394 1.89 40.32 10.28
N LEU A 395 1.63 41.22 11.21
CA LEU A 395 1.04 40.87 12.49
C LEU A 395 -0.38 40.34 12.19
N LEU A 396 -0.51 39.03 12.01
CA LEU A 396 -1.77 38.36 12.18
C LEU A 396 -2.03 38.33 13.69
N VAL A 397 -2.79 39.31 14.15
CA VAL A 397 -3.42 39.33 15.48
C VAL A 397 -4.69 38.49 15.41
#